data_a708ab5ed56563a55394a9681d57eb50
#
_entry.id   a708ab5ed56563a55394a9681d57eb50
#
_cell.length_a   1.000
_cell.length_b   1.000
_cell.length_c   1.000
_cell.angle_alpha   90.00
_cell.angle_beta   90.00
_cell.angle_gamma   90.00
#
_symmetry.space_group_name_H-M   'P 1'
#
loop_
_entity.id
_entity.type
_entity.pdbx_description
1 polymer ?
#
loop_
_entity_poly.entity_id
_entity_poly.type
_entity_poly.pdbx_seq_one_letter_code
_entity_poly.pdbx_strand_id
1 'polypeptide(L)'
;RGLGDVYKRQVTKRALEASLKKLLLEKPLHKITVSDITDDCGINRMTFYYHFKDIYDLVEWSCQEDASRALAGKKTYETWQQGLLQIFEAVQENKPFILNVYRSVSREQVENYLYKLTYDLLEGVVEEQARGMSVRPEDKAFIATLYKYMFVGLMLDWIRSDMKGDPHLIVEQLDQVIHGSVDAALARLRTDKPLSNEAK
;
A
#
# COMPACT_ATOMS: atom_id res chain seq x y z
N ARG A 1 -6.97 -30.57 -7.96
CA ARG A 1 -7.30 -30.20 -6.53
C ARG A 1 -6.94 -28.75 -6.11
N GLY A 2 -6.15 -27.98 -6.88
CA GLY A 2 -5.64 -26.67 -6.45
C GLY A 2 -6.50 -25.44 -6.77
N LEU A 3 -7.02 -25.29 -8.00
CA LEU A 3 -7.67 -24.04 -8.46
C LEU A 3 -9.04 -23.78 -7.79
N GLY A 4 -9.86 -24.81 -7.59
CA GLY A 4 -11.16 -24.69 -6.94
C GLY A 4 -11.05 -24.33 -5.45
N ASP A 5 -10.02 -24.82 -4.76
CA ASP A 5 -9.81 -24.53 -3.34
C ASP A 5 -9.27 -23.09 -3.14
N VAL A 6 -8.41 -22.62 -4.03
CA VAL A 6 -7.91 -21.22 -4.02
C VAL A 6 -9.06 -20.25 -4.27
N TYR A 7 -9.91 -20.54 -5.26
CA TYR A 7 -11.06 -19.71 -5.56
C TYR A 7 -12.05 -19.63 -4.38
N LYS A 8 -12.39 -20.77 -3.76
CA LYS A 8 -13.28 -20.81 -2.59
C LYS A 8 -12.72 -20.03 -1.41
N ARG A 9 -11.40 -20.15 -1.15
CA ARG A 9 -10.74 -19.37 -0.11
C ARG A 9 -10.84 -17.87 -0.34
N GLN A 10 -10.65 -17.43 -1.58
CA GLN A 10 -10.73 -16.01 -1.94
C GLN A 10 -12.16 -15.48 -1.80
N VAL A 11 -13.15 -16.24 -2.23
CA VAL A 11 -14.59 -15.89 -2.06
C VAL A 11 -14.93 -15.71 -0.59
N THR A 12 -14.50 -16.64 0.28
CA THR A 12 -14.73 -16.56 1.72
C THR A 12 -14.08 -15.32 2.34
N LYS A 13 -12.83 -15.05 2.01
CA LYS A 13 -12.12 -13.86 2.49
C LYS A 13 -12.83 -12.56 2.10
N ARG A 14 -13.29 -12.47 0.86
CA ARG A 14 -14.05 -11.31 0.36
C ARG A 14 -15.40 -11.14 1.04
N ALA A 15 -16.09 -12.21 1.38
CA ALA A 15 -17.34 -12.16 2.13
C ALA A 15 -17.11 -11.61 3.54
N LEU A 16 -16.03 -12.05 4.22
CA LEU A 16 -15.63 -11.53 5.53
C LEU A 16 -15.22 -10.05 5.45
N GLU A 17 -14.48 -9.65 4.42
CA GLU A 17 -14.12 -8.26 4.16
C GLU A 17 -15.36 -7.36 3.95
N ALA A 18 -16.28 -7.79 3.11
CA ALA A 18 -17.51 -7.05 2.82
C ALA A 18 -18.36 -6.84 4.09
N SER A 19 -18.48 -7.89 4.92
CA SER A 19 -19.16 -7.80 6.21
C SER A 19 -18.46 -6.83 7.17
N LEU A 20 -17.13 -6.90 7.29
CA LEU A 20 -16.35 -5.96 8.10
C LEU A 20 -16.57 -4.51 7.64
N LYS A 21 -16.44 -4.22 6.34
CA LYS A 21 -16.64 -2.89 5.78
C LYS A 21 -18.04 -2.35 6.03
N LYS A 22 -19.08 -3.20 5.91
CA LYS A 22 -20.46 -2.85 6.24
C LYS A 22 -20.63 -2.49 7.72
N LEU A 23 -20.13 -3.32 8.62
CA LEU A 23 -20.24 -3.09 10.07
C LEU A 23 -19.47 -1.83 10.52
N LEU A 24 -18.38 -1.47 9.84
CA LEU A 24 -17.61 -0.25 10.11
C LEU A 24 -18.36 1.04 9.73
N LEU A 25 -19.42 0.96 8.95
CA LEU A 25 -20.33 2.09 8.72
C LEU A 25 -21.23 2.36 9.92
N GLU A 26 -21.47 1.34 10.75
CA GLU A 26 -22.42 1.39 11.87
C GLU A 26 -21.75 1.60 13.23
N LYS A 27 -20.56 1.02 13.42
CA LYS A 27 -19.85 1.05 14.71
C LYS A 27 -18.32 1.06 14.54
N PRO A 28 -17.59 1.58 15.53
CA PRO A 28 -16.12 1.62 15.49
C PRO A 28 -15.52 0.22 15.58
N LEU A 29 -14.33 0.04 14.99
CA LEU A 29 -13.64 -1.25 14.88
C LEU A 29 -13.49 -1.99 16.21
N HIS A 30 -13.16 -1.27 17.30
CA HIS A 30 -12.97 -1.89 18.62
C HIS A 30 -14.27 -2.46 19.25
N LYS A 31 -15.44 -2.14 18.67
CA LYS A 31 -16.74 -2.71 19.07
C LYS A 31 -17.22 -3.83 18.14
N ILE A 32 -16.47 -4.16 17.09
CA ILE A 32 -16.80 -5.24 16.18
C ILE A 32 -16.15 -6.53 16.70
N THR A 33 -16.93 -7.59 16.77
CA THR A 33 -16.46 -8.93 17.15
C THR A 33 -16.40 -9.86 15.95
N VAL A 34 -15.64 -10.95 16.08
CA VAL A 34 -15.63 -12.01 15.04
C VAL A 34 -17.03 -12.59 14.84
N SER A 35 -17.84 -12.69 15.91
CA SER A 35 -19.24 -13.14 15.80
C SER A 35 -20.07 -12.18 14.96
N ASP A 36 -19.96 -10.87 15.18
CA ASP A 36 -20.69 -9.89 14.37
C ASP A 36 -20.43 -10.08 12.87
N ILE A 37 -19.16 -10.27 12.50
CA ILE A 37 -18.75 -10.46 11.10
C ILE A 37 -19.29 -11.78 10.55
N THR A 38 -19.12 -12.87 11.29
CA THR A 38 -19.51 -14.20 10.83
C THR A 38 -21.02 -14.39 10.79
N ASP A 39 -21.76 -13.79 11.71
CA ASP A 39 -23.23 -13.81 11.71
C ASP A 39 -23.79 -12.98 10.54
N ASP A 40 -23.20 -11.82 10.23
CA ASP A 40 -23.62 -10.96 9.13
C ASP A 40 -23.42 -11.64 7.75
N CYS A 41 -22.33 -12.38 7.55
CA CYS A 41 -22.07 -13.05 6.26
C CYS A 41 -22.44 -14.53 6.23
N GLY A 42 -23.02 -15.09 7.31
CA GLY A 42 -23.45 -16.50 7.38
C GLY A 42 -22.28 -17.50 7.35
N ILE A 43 -21.10 -17.11 7.80
CA ILE A 43 -19.89 -17.94 7.83
C ILE A 43 -19.63 -18.40 9.27
N ASN A 44 -19.18 -19.65 9.44
CA ASN A 44 -18.85 -20.19 10.76
C ASN A 44 -17.57 -19.53 11.32
N ARG A 45 -17.54 -19.27 12.64
CA ARG A 45 -16.36 -18.73 13.35
C ARG A 45 -15.08 -19.55 13.14
N MET A 46 -15.17 -20.87 13.05
CA MET A 46 -14.02 -21.73 12.75
C MET A 46 -13.44 -21.42 11.36
N THR A 47 -14.32 -21.12 10.39
CA THR A 47 -13.89 -20.71 9.05
C THR A 47 -13.20 -19.35 9.09
N PHE A 48 -13.65 -18.40 9.91
CA PHE A 48 -12.93 -17.15 10.13
C PHE A 48 -11.50 -17.41 10.59
N TYR A 49 -11.32 -18.18 11.67
CA TYR A 49 -10.01 -18.47 12.25
C TYR A 49 -9.12 -19.35 11.36
N TYR A 50 -9.70 -20.06 10.40
CA TYR A 50 -8.93 -20.73 9.35
C TYR A 50 -8.22 -19.76 8.41
N HIS A 51 -8.80 -18.56 8.20
CA HIS A 51 -8.30 -17.57 7.27
C HIS A 51 -7.54 -16.41 7.93
N PHE A 52 -7.95 -16.01 9.12
CA PHE A 52 -7.45 -14.85 9.84
C PHE A 52 -7.26 -15.14 11.32
N LYS A 53 -6.16 -14.65 11.85
CA LYS A 53 -5.83 -14.76 13.27
C LYS A 53 -6.83 -13.98 14.13
N ASP A 54 -7.16 -12.77 13.71
CA ASP A 54 -8.08 -11.86 14.37
C ASP A 54 -8.65 -10.84 13.37
N ILE A 55 -9.44 -9.89 13.87
CA ILE A 55 -10.05 -8.85 13.03
C ILE A 55 -8.98 -7.92 12.43
N TYR A 56 -7.88 -7.65 13.12
CA TYR A 56 -6.81 -6.79 12.63
C TYR A 56 -6.06 -7.43 11.46
N ASP A 57 -5.90 -8.74 11.48
CA ASP A 57 -5.35 -9.51 10.34
C ASP A 57 -6.29 -9.42 9.11
N LEU A 58 -7.61 -9.45 9.31
CA LEU A 58 -8.58 -9.20 8.25
C LEU A 58 -8.51 -7.76 7.73
N VAL A 59 -8.33 -6.78 8.62
CA VAL A 59 -8.14 -5.36 8.22
C VAL A 59 -6.88 -5.20 7.37
N GLU A 60 -5.76 -5.77 7.82
CA GLU A 60 -4.49 -5.73 7.07
C GLU A 60 -4.65 -6.34 5.68
N TRP A 61 -5.25 -7.53 5.61
CA TRP A 61 -5.51 -8.20 4.34
C TRP A 61 -6.43 -7.37 3.44
N SER A 62 -7.48 -6.74 3.97
CA SER A 62 -8.39 -5.87 3.22
C SER A 62 -7.66 -4.66 2.62
N CYS A 63 -6.80 -4.00 3.39
CA CYS A 63 -5.99 -2.89 2.90
C CYS A 63 -5.03 -3.33 1.79
N GLN A 64 -4.39 -4.50 1.92
CA GLN A 64 -3.49 -5.05 0.90
C GLN A 64 -4.24 -5.41 -0.39
N GLU A 65 -5.42 -6.01 -0.30
CA GLU A 65 -6.25 -6.36 -1.47
C GLU A 65 -6.75 -5.11 -2.21
N ASP A 66 -7.22 -4.10 -1.48
CA ASP A 66 -7.67 -2.83 -2.08
C ASP A 66 -6.52 -2.14 -2.83
N ALA A 67 -5.35 -2.08 -2.24
CA ALA A 67 -4.18 -1.49 -2.87
C ALA A 67 -3.64 -2.33 -4.04
N SER A 68 -3.63 -3.65 -3.94
CA SER A 68 -3.25 -4.53 -5.04
C SER A 68 -4.17 -4.33 -6.26
N ARG A 69 -5.47 -4.16 -6.02
CA ARG A 69 -6.44 -3.84 -7.07
C ARG A 69 -6.19 -2.48 -7.68
N ALA A 70 -5.93 -1.47 -6.86
CA ALA A 70 -5.62 -0.12 -7.32
C ALA A 70 -4.32 -0.06 -8.13
N LEU A 71 -3.32 -0.88 -7.79
CA LEU A 71 -2.00 -0.92 -8.42
C LEU A 71 -1.88 -1.88 -9.61
N ALA A 72 -2.94 -2.61 -9.97
CA ALA A 72 -2.87 -3.60 -11.03
C ALA A 72 -2.30 -3.00 -12.34
N GLY A 73 -1.13 -3.49 -12.78
CA GLY A 73 -0.44 -3.03 -13.99
C GLY A 73 0.27 -1.66 -13.90
N LYS A 74 0.44 -1.09 -12.71
CA LYS A 74 0.97 0.28 -12.50
C LYS A 74 2.33 0.33 -11.77
N LYS A 75 3.07 -0.78 -11.73
CA LYS A 75 4.35 -0.89 -11.01
C LYS A 75 5.55 -0.54 -11.89
N THR A 76 5.46 0.50 -12.71
CA THR A 76 6.56 0.98 -13.55
C THR A 76 6.86 2.44 -13.28
N TYR A 77 8.07 2.87 -13.60
CA TYR A 77 8.46 4.28 -13.43
C TYR A 77 7.57 5.24 -14.24
N GLU A 78 7.25 4.89 -15.48
CA GLU A 78 6.41 5.72 -16.34
C GLU A 78 4.96 5.84 -15.85
N THR A 79 4.53 4.92 -14.98
CA THR A 79 3.16 4.83 -14.47
C THR A 79 3.06 4.97 -12.95
N TRP A 80 4.16 5.32 -12.25
CA TRP A 80 4.13 5.44 -10.78
C TRP A 80 3.17 6.53 -10.30
N GLN A 81 3.07 7.67 -11.03
CA GLN A 81 2.13 8.74 -10.70
C GLN A 81 0.69 8.23 -10.76
N GLN A 82 0.36 7.48 -11.82
CA GLN A 82 -0.95 6.86 -11.96
C GLN A 82 -1.22 5.83 -10.85
N GLY A 83 -0.23 5.01 -10.49
CA GLY A 83 -0.31 4.05 -9.40
C GLY A 83 -0.55 4.74 -8.05
N LEU A 84 0.21 5.80 -7.77
CA LEU A 84 0.06 6.57 -6.54
C LEU A 84 -1.30 7.28 -6.48
N LEU A 85 -1.73 7.91 -7.57
CA LEU A 85 -3.05 8.53 -7.66
C LEU A 85 -4.16 7.53 -7.38
N GLN A 86 -4.09 6.33 -7.97
CA GLN A 86 -5.08 5.28 -7.73
C GLN A 86 -5.10 4.78 -6.28
N ILE A 87 -3.95 4.79 -5.58
CA ILE A 87 -3.94 4.50 -4.14
C ILE A 87 -4.70 5.60 -3.38
N PHE A 88 -4.45 6.88 -3.67
CA PHE A 88 -5.19 7.99 -3.06
C PHE A 88 -6.70 7.89 -3.32
N GLU A 89 -7.09 7.61 -4.56
CA GLU A 89 -8.50 7.43 -4.95
C GLU A 89 -9.13 6.25 -4.23
N ALA A 90 -8.47 5.09 -4.17
CA ALA A 90 -8.95 3.91 -3.46
C ALA A 90 -9.11 4.17 -1.95
N VAL A 91 -8.19 4.91 -1.34
CA VAL A 91 -8.29 5.35 0.07
C VAL A 91 -9.49 6.29 0.25
N GLN A 92 -9.71 7.23 -0.68
CA GLN A 92 -10.81 8.17 -0.63
C GLN A 92 -12.18 7.50 -0.83
N GLU A 93 -12.29 6.55 -1.76
CA GLU A 93 -13.49 5.75 -1.98
C GLU A 93 -13.88 4.93 -0.75
N ASN A 94 -12.89 4.47 0.01
CA ASN A 94 -13.07 3.72 1.24
C ASN A 94 -12.95 4.60 2.51
N LYS A 95 -13.17 5.92 2.39
CA LYS A 95 -12.97 6.89 3.47
C LYS A 95 -13.55 6.48 4.82
N PRO A 96 -14.83 6.02 4.95
CA PRO A 96 -15.37 5.61 6.25
C PRO A 96 -14.59 4.45 6.88
N PHE A 97 -14.22 3.44 6.08
CA PHE A 97 -13.38 2.32 6.51
C PHE A 97 -12.00 2.80 6.96
N ILE A 98 -11.30 3.57 6.14
CA ILE A 98 -9.95 4.05 6.41
C ILE A 98 -9.90 4.93 7.67
N LEU A 99 -10.83 5.88 7.83
CA LEU A 99 -10.88 6.74 9.01
C LEU A 99 -11.21 5.96 10.28
N ASN A 100 -12.09 4.96 10.20
CA ASN A 100 -12.41 4.11 11.34
C ASN A 100 -11.19 3.27 11.75
N VAL A 101 -10.50 2.65 10.79
CA VAL A 101 -9.24 1.94 11.03
C VAL A 101 -8.19 2.87 11.61
N TYR A 102 -7.96 4.03 11.00
CA TYR A 102 -6.97 5.02 11.44
C TYR A 102 -7.19 5.48 12.90
N ARG A 103 -8.44 5.58 13.33
CA ARG A 103 -8.82 5.97 14.71
C ARG A 103 -8.78 4.82 15.72
N SER A 104 -8.84 3.58 15.26
CA SER A 104 -9.03 2.39 16.10
C SER A 104 -7.76 1.55 16.27
N VAL A 105 -6.78 1.66 15.37
CA VAL A 105 -5.50 0.96 15.45
C VAL A 105 -4.38 1.91 15.89
N SER A 106 -3.27 1.36 16.34
CA SER A 106 -2.10 2.18 16.67
C SER A 106 -1.54 2.84 15.40
N ARG A 107 -0.91 4.01 15.59
CA ARG A 107 -0.21 4.69 14.49
C ARG A 107 0.81 3.77 13.81
N GLU A 108 1.55 3.01 14.59
CA GLU A 108 2.53 2.04 14.10
C GLU A 108 1.91 0.99 13.16
N GLN A 109 0.72 0.47 13.51
CA GLN A 109 0.02 -0.49 12.65
C GLN A 109 -0.40 0.14 11.32
N VAL A 110 -0.95 1.37 11.34
CA VAL A 110 -1.32 2.09 10.11
C VAL A 110 -0.08 2.33 9.24
N GLU A 111 1.01 2.81 9.84
CA GLU A 111 2.28 3.03 9.14
C GLU A 111 2.80 1.73 8.51
N ASN A 112 2.80 0.62 9.25
CA ASN A 112 3.25 -0.67 8.74
C ASN A 112 2.43 -1.17 7.55
N TYR A 113 1.10 -0.98 7.56
CA TYR A 113 0.24 -1.33 6.41
C TYR A 113 0.63 -0.51 5.17
N LEU A 114 0.79 0.81 5.33
CA LEU A 114 1.15 1.71 4.24
C LEU A 114 2.59 1.47 3.76
N TYR A 115 3.53 1.22 4.67
CA TYR A 115 4.93 0.94 4.31
C TYR A 115 5.07 -0.30 3.44
N LYS A 116 4.36 -1.38 3.79
CA LYS A 116 4.40 -2.62 3.02
C LYS A 116 3.88 -2.42 1.60
N LEU A 117 2.72 -1.76 1.47
CA LEU A 117 2.10 -1.45 0.18
C LEU A 117 2.99 -0.58 -0.70
N THR A 118 3.54 0.47 -0.12
CA THR A 118 4.30 1.49 -0.86
C THR A 118 5.68 0.94 -1.25
N TYR A 119 6.30 0.14 -0.38
CA TYR A 119 7.62 -0.43 -0.64
C TYR A 119 7.61 -1.34 -1.87
N ASP A 120 6.64 -2.24 -1.99
CA ASP A 120 6.53 -3.17 -3.13
C ASP A 120 6.37 -2.42 -4.46
N LEU A 121 5.63 -1.29 -4.46
CA LEU A 121 5.52 -0.42 -5.63
C LEU A 121 6.86 0.21 -5.99
N LEU A 122 7.52 0.80 -5.01
CA LEU A 122 8.76 1.56 -5.22
C LEU A 122 9.94 0.68 -5.56
N GLU A 123 10.03 -0.51 -4.97
CA GLU A 123 11.03 -1.50 -5.34
C GLU A 123 10.94 -1.84 -6.83
N GLY A 124 9.73 -2.08 -7.36
CA GLY A 124 9.50 -2.32 -8.77
C GLY A 124 9.93 -1.14 -9.66
N VAL A 125 9.63 0.09 -9.25
CA VAL A 125 10.05 1.31 -9.97
C VAL A 125 11.57 1.44 -10.00
N VAL A 126 12.24 1.27 -8.86
CA VAL A 126 13.70 1.38 -8.76
C VAL A 126 14.39 0.28 -9.57
N GLU A 127 13.91 -0.96 -9.52
CA GLU A 127 14.45 -2.06 -10.32
C GLU A 127 14.31 -1.82 -11.82
N GLU A 128 13.19 -1.26 -12.26
CA GLU A 128 12.97 -0.94 -13.66
C GLU A 128 13.91 0.16 -14.15
N GLN A 129 14.07 1.22 -13.36
CA GLN A 129 14.99 2.32 -13.66
C GLN A 129 16.46 1.89 -13.63
N ALA A 130 16.81 0.92 -12.79
CA ALA A 130 18.18 0.38 -12.70
C ALA A 130 18.53 -0.58 -13.84
N ARG A 131 17.61 -0.88 -14.77
CA ARG A 131 17.91 -1.79 -15.89
C ARG A 131 19.09 -1.29 -16.71
N GLY A 132 20.07 -2.19 -16.92
CA GLY A 132 21.30 -1.86 -17.62
C GLY A 132 22.32 -1.06 -16.79
N MET A 133 22.10 -0.89 -15.49
CA MET A 133 23.04 -0.28 -14.56
C MET A 133 23.49 -1.31 -13.51
N SER A 134 24.79 -1.32 -13.20
CA SER A 134 25.30 -2.07 -12.04
C SER A 134 25.19 -1.22 -10.80
N VAL A 135 24.12 -1.41 -10.02
CA VAL A 135 23.88 -0.76 -8.74
C VAL A 135 23.71 -1.83 -7.67
N ARG A 136 24.33 -1.66 -6.51
CA ARG A 136 24.26 -2.64 -5.43
C ARG A 136 22.82 -2.82 -4.95
N PRO A 137 22.40 -4.05 -4.60
CA PRO A 137 21.04 -4.30 -4.10
C PRO A 137 20.65 -3.43 -2.89
N GLU A 138 21.61 -3.23 -1.96
CA GLU A 138 21.41 -2.39 -0.78
C GLU A 138 21.15 -0.91 -1.12
N ASP A 139 21.79 -0.38 -2.16
CA ASP A 139 21.58 1.00 -2.60
C ASP A 139 20.18 1.18 -3.23
N LYS A 140 19.76 0.21 -4.04
CA LYS A 140 18.41 0.19 -4.62
C LYS A 140 17.33 0.11 -3.53
N ALA A 141 17.52 -0.78 -2.56
CA ALA A 141 16.62 -0.93 -1.41
C ALA A 141 16.56 0.36 -0.57
N PHE A 142 17.69 1.05 -0.41
CA PHE A 142 17.74 2.32 0.31
C PHE A 142 16.97 3.43 -0.41
N ILE A 143 17.11 3.55 -1.74
CA ILE A 143 16.33 4.48 -2.54
C ILE A 143 14.82 4.20 -2.37
N ALA A 144 14.37 2.96 -2.56
CA ALA A 144 12.98 2.58 -2.38
C ALA A 144 12.47 2.92 -0.95
N THR A 145 13.31 2.73 0.06
CA THR A 145 12.99 3.05 1.45
C THR A 145 12.79 4.55 1.68
N LEU A 146 13.63 5.41 1.11
CA LEU A 146 13.49 6.87 1.23
C LEU A 146 12.16 7.36 0.63
N TYR A 147 11.86 6.92 -0.58
CA TYR A 147 10.61 7.30 -1.25
C TYR A 147 9.37 6.74 -0.53
N LYS A 148 9.47 5.53 0.04
CA LYS A 148 8.42 4.95 0.88
C LYS A 148 8.06 5.88 2.05
N TYR A 149 9.03 6.37 2.79
CA TYR A 149 8.76 7.28 3.91
C TYR A 149 8.13 8.59 3.47
N MET A 150 8.57 9.14 2.33
CA MET A 150 7.99 10.35 1.78
C MET A 150 6.53 10.14 1.37
N PHE A 151 6.22 9.10 0.62
CA PHE A 151 4.86 8.83 0.14
C PHE A 151 3.91 8.51 1.29
N VAL A 152 4.34 7.68 2.24
CA VAL A 152 3.54 7.34 3.42
C VAL A 152 3.31 8.55 4.31
N GLY A 153 4.32 9.41 4.50
CA GLY A 153 4.17 10.64 5.25
C GLY A 153 3.09 11.56 4.66
N LEU A 154 3.11 11.78 3.34
CA LEU A 154 2.10 12.57 2.63
C LEU A 154 0.70 11.95 2.73
N MET A 155 0.59 10.64 2.56
CA MET A 155 -0.68 9.91 2.70
C MET A 155 -1.26 10.04 4.10
N LEU A 156 -0.43 9.87 5.14
CA LEU A 156 -0.87 9.99 6.54
C LEU A 156 -1.31 11.42 6.88
N ASP A 157 -0.61 12.43 6.39
CA ASP A 157 -1.00 13.83 6.58
C ASP A 157 -2.34 14.14 5.91
N TRP A 158 -2.55 13.60 4.72
CA TRP A 158 -3.81 13.76 4.01
C TRP A 158 -4.97 13.03 4.72
N ILE A 159 -4.78 11.79 5.19
CA ILE A 159 -5.78 11.06 5.99
C ILE A 159 -6.09 11.82 7.27
N ARG A 160 -5.08 12.31 7.98
CA ARG A 160 -5.22 13.08 9.22
C ARG A 160 -6.02 14.38 9.03
N SER A 161 -5.89 15.00 7.85
CA SER A 161 -6.65 16.19 7.46
C SER A 161 -8.07 15.89 6.97
N ASP A 162 -8.59 14.68 7.25
CA ASP A 162 -9.89 14.20 6.77
C ASP A 162 -9.94 14.07 5.23
N MET A 163 -8.81 13.72 4.61
CA MET A 163 -8.67 13.58 3.15
C MET A 163 -9.05 14.85 2.39
N LYS A 164 -8.79 16.02 3.00
CA LYS A 164 -8.96 17.31 2.33
C LYS A 164 -7.82 17.55 1.34
N GLY A 165 -8.16 18.09 0.20
CA GLY A 165 -7.25 18.31 -0.90
C GLY A 165 -7.47 17.31 -2.04
N ASP A 166 -7.18 17.78 -3.24
CA ASP A 166 -7.30 16.98 -4.47
C ASP A 166 -6.08 16.06 -4.61
N PRO A 167 -6.25 14.73 -4.64
CA PRO A 167 -5.17 13.79 -4.88
C PRO A 167 -4.37 14.06 -6.16
N HIS A 168 -5.02 14.55 -7.22
CA HIS A 168 -4.34 14.89 -8.47
C HIS A 168 -3.29 15.98 -8.26
N LEU A 169 -3.65 17.04 -7.50
CA LEU A 169 -2.71 18.13 -7.20
C LEU A 169 -1.55 17.66 -6.32
N ILE A 170 -1.80 16.76 -5.37
CA ILE A 170 -0.75 16.20 -4.51
C ILE A 170 0.26 15.42 -5.36
N VAL A 171 -0.23 14.56 -6.25
CA VAL A 171 0.63 13.74 -7.11
C VAL A 171 1.38 14.61 -8.13
N GLU A 172 0.73 15.61 -8.71
CA GLU A 172 1.36 16.57 -9.65
C GLU A 172 2.49 17.36 -8.97
N GLN A 173 2.24 17.91 -7.79
CA GLN A 173 3.27 18.63 -7.02
C GLN A 173 4.44 17.70 -6.65
N LEU A 174 4.13 16.48 -6.25
CA LEU A 174 5.15 15.51 -5.94
C LEU A 174 6.02 15.18 -7.15
N ASP A 175 5.41 14.96 -8.32
CA ASP A 175 6.14 14.70 -9.55
C ASP A 175 7.06 15.86 -9.92
N GLN A 176 6.59 17.10 -9.81
CA GLN A 176 7.42 18.28 -10.07
C GLN A 176 8.67 18.35 -9.17
N VAL A 177 8.57 17.89 -7.93
CA VAL A 177 9.67 17.92 -6.96
C VAL A 177 10.67 16.78 -7.16
N ILE A 178 10.18 15.57 -7.46
CA ILE A 178 11.02 14.37 -7.49
C ILE A 178 11.33 13.83 -8.90
N HIS A 179 10.84 14.51 -9.93
CA HIS A 179 11.06 14.07 -11.31
C HIS A 179 12.54 13.87 -11.62
N GLY A 180 12.89 12.68 -12.16
CA GLY A 180 14.27 12.31 -12.48
C GLY A 180 15.19 12.08 -11.25
N SER A 181 14.69 12.23 -10.03
CA SER A 181 15.54 12.09 -8.83
C SER A 181 15.98 10.65 -8.58
N VAL A 182 15.18 9.65 -8.94
CA VAL A 182 15.55 8.22 -8.87
C VAL A 182 16.67 7.95 -9.86
N ASP A 183 16.55 8.41 -11.11
CA ASP A 183 17.58 8.26 -12.14
C ASP A 183 18.91 8.90 -11.71
N ALA A 184 18.83 10.11 -11.17
CA ALA A 184 20.00 10.82 -10.67
C ALA A 184 20.68 10.10 -9.50
N ALA A 185 19.90 9.50 -8.59
CA ALA A 185 20.41 8.71 -7.49
C ALA A 185 21.10 7.43 -7.99
N LEU A 186 20.43 6.66 -8.87
CA LEU A 186 20.98 5.44 -9.48
C LEU A 186 22.25 5.74 -10.27
N ALA A 187 22.25 6.83 -11.04
CA ALA A 187 23.42 7.26 -11.81
C ALA A 187 24.63 7.59 -10.94
N ARG A 188 24.44 8.10 -9.74
CA ARG A 188 25.53 8.37 -8.75
C ARG A 188 26.03 7.09 -8.10
N LEU A 189 25.16 6.12 -7.86
CA LEU A 189 25.44 4.87 -7.15
C LEU A 189 25.92 3.73 -8.06
N ARG A 190 26.02 3.97 -9.38
CA ARG A 190 26.55 2.97 -10.32
C ARG A 190 27.97 2.57 -9.99
N THR A 191 28.19 1.26 -9.96
CA THR A 191 29.53 0.65 -9.71
C THR A 191 30.30 0.37 -11.01
N ASP A 192 29.64 0.43 -12.17
CA ASP A 192 30.20 0.18 -13.49
C ASP A 192 30.66 1.46 -14.24
N LYS A 193 30.59 2.63 -13.57
CA LYS A 193 31.19 3.83 -14.13
C LYS A 193 32.71 3.80 -13.91
N PRO A 194 33.52 4.11 -14.94
CA PRO A 194 34.92 4.41 -14.69
C PRO A 194 34.99 5.56 -13.68
N LEU A 195 35.85 5.43 -12.66
CA LEU A 195 36.17 6.51 -11.75
C LEU A 195 36.58 7.71 -12.59
N SER A 196 35.72 8.73 -12.64
CA SER A 196 36.12 10.01 -13.24
C SER A 196 37.30 10.52 -12.43
N ASN A 197 38.46 10.61 -13.08
CA ASN A 197 39.64 11.29 -12.56
C ASN A 197 39.30 12.78 -12.41
N GLU A 198 38.59 13.15 -11.33
CA GLU A 198 38.61 14.51 -10.82
C GLU A 198 39.64 14.63 -9.74
N ALA A 199 40.89 14.71 -10.20
CA ALA A 199 41.98 15.24 -9.43
C ALA A 199 42.80 16.15 -10.36
N LYS A 200 42.44 17.43 -10.40
CA LYS A 200 43.42 18.52 -10.49
C LYS A 200 42.75 19.86 -10.24
#